data_5efb487ead59229f2b6f42d5b8815be2
#
_entry.id   5efb487ead59229f2b6f42d5b8815be2
#
_cell.length_a   1.000
_cell.length_b   1.000
_cell.length_c   1.000
_cell.angle_alpha   90.00
_cell.angle_beta   90.00
_cell.angle_gamma   90.00
#
_symmetry.space_group_name_H-M   'P 1'
#
loop_
_entity.id
_entity.type
_entity.pdbx_description
1 polymer ?
#
loop_
_entity_poly.entity_id
_entity_poly.type
_entity_poly.pdbx_seq_one_letter_code
_entity_poly.pdbx_strand_id
1 'polypeptide(L)'
;KDIYPHEERAFYSLACNHCEHPACVAACPVEAYTKREDGVVVHNPERCIGCKNCTRNCPYGAPRFNEETRKAEKCSMCYEDIDIGMNPACVNACPVGALSIIDLDADTVPDNVVQYPPGFPHMPQLNP
;
A
#
# COMPACT_ATOMS: atom_id res chain seq x y z
N LYS A 1 32.15 -9.65 0.71
CA LYS A 1 32.11 -8.43 1.51
C LYS A 1 31.43 -8.69 2.84
N ASP A 2 32.00 -8.19 3.92
CA ASP A 2 31.45 -8.30 5.24
C ASP A 2 30.25 -7.36 5.40
N ILE A 3 29.10 -7.94 5.73
CA ILE A 3 27.87 -7.19 5.94
C ILE A 3 27.82 -6.58 7.34
N TYR A 4 28.55 -7.16 8.27
CA TYR A 4 28.55 -6.77 9.67
C TYR A 4 29.93 -6.27 10.13
N PRO A 5 29.95 -5.23 10.94
CA PRO A 5 28.89 -4.35 11.43
C PRO A 5 28.69 -3.10 10.56
N HIS A 6 29.26 -3.04 9.38
CA HIS A 6 29.42 -1.83 8.58
C HIS A 6 28.31 -1.57 7.57
N GLU A 7 27.39 -2.51 7.38
CA GLU A 7 26.25 -2.29 6.51
C GLU A 7 25.01 -1.90 7.32
N GLU A 8 24.36 -0.85 6.85
CA GLU A 8 23.09 -0.45 7.40
C GLU A 8 22.03 -1.49 7.03
N ARG A 9 21.25 -1.86 8.02
CA ARG A 9 20.17 -2.79 7.87
C ARG A 9 18.85 -2.01 7.95
N ALA A 10 18.07 -2.07 6.89
CA ALA A 10 16.75 -1.45 6.86
C ALA A 10 15.66 -2.52 6.73
N PHE A 11 14.56 -2.31 7.42
CA PHE A 11 13.37 -3.14 7.32
C PHE A 11 12.24 -2.29 6.78
N TYR A 12 11.59 -2.77 5.74
CA TYR A 12 10.47 -2.08 5.13
C TYR A 12 9.17 -2.80 5.48
N SER A 13 8.23 -2.08 6.07
CA SER A 13 6.86 -2.55 6.20
C SER A 13 6.13 -2.16 4.91
N LEU A 14 5.86 -3.15 4.07
CA LEU A 14 5.29 -2.93 2.75
C LEU A 14 4.00 -3.73 2.61
N ALA A 15 2.87 -3.05 2.64
CA ALA A 15 1.57 -3.65 2.33
C ALA A 15 1.09 -3.20 0.94
N CYS A 16 0.51 -2.03 0.82
CA CYS A 16 0.06 -1.46 -0.45
C CYS A 16 0.52 -0.01 -0.54
N ASN A 17 1.02 0.38 -1.70
CA ASN A 17 1.50 1.74 -1.94
C ASN A 17 0.40 2.71 -2.38
N HIS A 18 -0.83 2.24 -2.58
CA HIS A 18 -1.95 3.07 -3.10
C HIS A 18 -1.51 3.96 -4.27
N CYS A 19 -0.91 3.32 -5.29
CA CYS A 19 -0.24 4.00 -6.40
C CYS A 19 -1.10 5.06 -7.07
N GLU A 20 -0.47 6.10 -7.58
CA GLU A 20 -1.16 7.11 -8.38
C GLU A 20 -1.73 6.52 -9.68
N HIS A 21 -0.97 5.60 -10.30
CA HIS A 21 -1.39 4.87 -11.51
C HIS A 21 -1.45 3.36 -11.23
N PRO A 22 -2.44 2.89 -10.47
CA PRO A 22 -2.42 1.53 -9.95
C PRO A 22 -2.65 0.47 -11.03
N ALA A 23 -1.70 -0.46 -11.16
CA ALA A 23 -1.80 -1.58 -12.10
C ALA A 23 -2.97 -2.52 -11.76
N CYS A 24 -3.33 -2.65 -10.49
CA CYS A 24 -4.45 -3.47 -10.05
C CYS A 24 -5.80 -2.95 -10.55
N VAL A 25 -5.98 -1.64 -10.59
CA VAL A 25 -7.18 -1.00 -11.15
C VAL A 25 -7.28 -1.28 -12.65
N ALA A 26 -6.17 -1.08 -13.37
CA ALA A 26 -6.13 -1.31 -14.81
C ALA A 26 -6.35 -2.79 -15.19
N ALA A 27 -5.89 -3.71 -14.36
CA ALA A 27 -5.97 -5.15 -14.62
C ALA A 27 -7.30 -5.78 -14.23
N CYS A 28 -8.14 -5.11 -13.44
CA CYS A 28 -9.39 -5.67 -12.94
C CYS A 28 -10.48 -5.64 -14.03
N PRO A 29 -10.97 -6.81 -14.50
CA PRO A 29 -11.96 -6.85 -15.57
C PRO A 29 -13.37 -6.46 -15.13
N VAL A 30 -13.62 -6.44 -13.82
CA VAL A 30 -14.94 -6.14 -13.24
C VAL A 30 -14.97 -4.84 -12.46
N GLU A 31 -13.91 -4.04 -12.57
CA GLU A 31 -13.79 -2.75 -11.89
C GLU A 31 -14.06 -2.84 -10.38
N ALA A 32 -13.49 -3.88 -9.74
CA ALA A 32 -13.60 -4.05 -8.30
C ALA A 32 -12.73 -3.08 -7.49
N TYR A 33 -11.81 -2.39 -8.16
CA TYR A 33 -10.95 -1.38 -7.55
C TYR A 33 -11.40 0.03 -7.92
N THR A 34 -11.37 0.91 -6.95
CA THR A 34 -11.68 2.34 -7.14
C THR A 34 -10.61 3.18 -6.47
N LYS A 35 -10.08 4.17 -7.19
CA LYS A 35 -9.19 5.18 -6.61
C LYS A 35 -10.02 6.36 -6.13
N ARG A 36 -9.94 6.66 -4.84
CA ARG A 36 -10.62 7.78 -4.21
C ARG A 36 -9.89 9.11 -4.51
N GLU A 37 -10.56 10.21 -4.27
CA GLU A 37 -9.98 11.57 -4.43
C GLU A 37 -8.79 11.82 -3.51
N ASP A 38 -8.80 11.20 -2.30
CA ASP A 38 -7.69 11.28 -1.35
C ASP A 38 -6.51 10.37 -1.71
N GLY A 39 -6.57 9.66 -2.82
CA GLY A 39 -5.51 8.79 -3.30
C GLY A 39 -5.61 7.35 -2.83
N VAL A 40 -6.50 7.03 -1.92
CA VAL A 40 -6.68 5.65 -1.44
C VAL A 40 -7.29 4.77 -2.53
N VAL A 41 -6.67 3.63 -2.79
CA VAL A 41 -7.16 2.61 -3.73
C VAL A 41 -7.95 1.57 -2.95
N VAL A 42 -9.26 1.53 -3.15
CA VAL A 42 -10.19 0.67 -2.42
C VAL A 42 -10.59 -0.54 -3.27
N HIS A 43 -10.59 -1.71 -2.68
CA HIS A 43 -11.10 -2.94 -3.27
C HIS A 43 -12.51 -3.23 -2.77
N ASN A 44 -13.42 -3.50 -3.71
CA ASN A 44 -14.78 -3.91 -3.39
C ASN A 44 -14.92 -5.43 -3.57
N PRO A 45 -15.03 -6.20 -2.47
CA PRO A 45 -15.14 -7.66 -2.55
C PRO A 45 -16.44 -8.14 -3.19
N GLU A 46 -17.50 -7.35 -3.15
CA GLU A 46 -18.78 -7.72 -3.78
C GLU A 46 -18.67 -7.81 -5.30
N ARG A 47 -17.87 -6.95 -5.91
CA ARG A 47 -17.62 -6.96 -7.36
C ARG A 47 -16.55 -7.95 -7.78
N CYS A 48 -15.69 -8.37 -6.87
CA CYS A 48 -14.56 -9.26 -7.17
C CYS A 48 -15.02 -10.65 -7.59
N ILE A 49 -14.47 -11.15 -8.70
CA ILE A 49 -14.74 -12.50 -9.22
C ILE A 49 -13.63 -13.50 -8.91
N GLY A 50 -12.56 -13.08 -8.24
CA GLY A 50 -11.47 -13.98 -7.86
C GLY A 50 -10.54 -14.38 -9.00
N CYS A 51 -10.46 -13.60 -10.08
CA CYS A 51 -9.64 -13.92 -11.26
C CYS A 51 -8.12 -13.85 -11.02
N LYS A 52 -7.68 -13.30 -9.90
CA LYS A 52 -6.26 -13.15 -9.50
C LYS A 52 -5.43 -12.22 -10.40
N ASN A 53 -6.04 -11.47 -11.31
CA ASN A 53 -5.29 -10.55 -12.19
C ASN A 53 -4.51 -9.50 -11.39
N CYS A 54 -5.13 -8.93 -10.35
CA CYS A 54 -4.49 -7.95 -9.48
C CYS A 54 -3.26 -8.50 -8.77
N THR A 55 -3.30 -9.77 -8.33
CA THR A 55 -2.17 -10.41 -7.65
C THR A 55 -0.99 -10.61 -8.60
N ARG A 56 -1.26 -10.88 -9.88
CA ARG A 56 -0.22 -11.07 -10.90
C ARG A 56 0.36 -9.77 -11.43
N ASN A 57 -0.43 -8.71 -11.45
CA ASN A 57 -0.03 -7.43 -12.05
C ASN A 57 0.59 -6.45 -11.04
N CYS A 58 0.40 -6.64 -9.75
CA CYS A 58 1.05 -5.81 -8.74
C CYS A 58 2.53 -6.19 -8.58
N PRO A 59 3.48 -5.29 -8.91
CA PRO A 59 4.90 -5.60 -8.79
C PRO A 59 5.37 -5.73 -7.34
N TYR A 60 4.58 -5.23 -6.39
CA TYR A 60 4.87 -5.27 -4.96
C TYR A 60 4.21 -6.45 -4.24
N GLY A 61 3.37 -7.21 -4.92
CA GLY A 61 2.66 -8.33 -4.33
C GLY A 61 1.67 -7.94 -3.23
N ALA A 62 1.12 -6.73 -3.30
CA ALA A 62 0.21 -6.23 -2.27
C ALA A 62 -1.13 -6.98 -2.21
N PRO A 63 -1.85 -7.19 -3.33
CA PRO A 63 -3.07 -7.97 -3.30
C PRO A 63 -2.78 -9.44 -3.04
N ARG A 64 -3.52 -10.02 -2.10
CA ARG A 64 -3.47 -11.44 -1.77
C ARG A 64 -4.81 -12.09 -2.06
N PHE A 65 -4.78 -13.34 -2.45
CA PHE A 65 -6.00 -14.10 -2.69
C PHE A 65 -6.38 -14.87 -1.43
N ASN A 66 -7.61 -14.68 -0.97
CA ASN A 66 -8.17 -15.42 0.14
C ASN A 66 -8.91 -16.65 -0.39
N GLU A 67 -8.43 -17.83 -0.05
CA GLU A 67 -9.00 -19.10 -0.53
C GLU A 67 -10.39 -19.39 0.06
N GLU A 68 -10.68 -18.89 1.24
CA GLU A 68 -11.98 -19.11 1.89
C GLU A 68 -13.07 -18.27 1.22
N THR A 69 -12.82 -16.97 1.02
CA THR A 69 -13.78 -16.05 0.39
C THR A 69 -13.71 -16.11 -1.13
N ARG A 70 -12.61 -16.64 -1.69
CA ARG A 70 -12.27 -16.67 -3.11
C ARG A 70 -12.24 -15.26 -3.73
N LYS A 71 -11.79 -14.30 -2.95
CA LYS A 71 -11.66 -12.89 -3.31
C LYS A 71 -10.23 -12.41 -3.10
N ALA A 72 -9.86 -11.35 -3.78
CA ALA A 72 -8.62 -10.65 -3.48
C ALA A 72 -8.81 -9.75 -2.26
N GLU A 73 -7.74 -9.59 -1.50
CA GLU A 73 -7.69 -8.70 -0.34
C GLU A 73 -6.39 -7.90 -0.37
N LYS A 74 -6.43 -6.67 0.09
CA LYS A 74 -5.25 -5.83 0.26
C LYS A 74 -5.45 -4.78 1.34
N CYS A 75 -4.40 -4.07 1.71
CA CYS A 75 -4.47 -2.92 2.59
C CYS A 75 -5.47 -1.88 2.04
N SER A 76 -6.43 -1.50 2.87
CA SER A 76 -7.45 -0.48 2.56
C SER A 76 -7.04 0.93 3.01
N MET A 77 -5.85 1.11 3.60
CA MET A 77 -5.44 2.30 4.33
C MET A 77 -6.36 2.61 5.52
N CYS A 78 -7.21 1.68 5.92
CA CYS A 78 -8.26 1.90 6.93
C CYS A 78 -9.06 3.18 6.65
N TYR A 79 -9.50 3.35 5.41
CA TYR A 79 -10.14 4.60 4.95
C TYR A 79 -11.37 4.97 5.76
N GLU A 80 -12.09 4.00 6.30
CA GLU A 80 -13.24 4.25 7.16
C GLU A 80 -12.83 4.96 8.46
N ASP A 81 -11.70 4.57 9.04
CA ASP A 81 -11.14 5.22 10.23
C ASP A 81 -10.59 6.61 9.90
N ILE A 82 -9.90 6.74 8.76
CA ILE A 82 -9.39 8.03 8.29
C ILE A 82 -10.53 9.03 8.09
N ASP A 83 -11.64 8.59 7.52
CA ASP A 83 -12.81 9.44 7.25
C ASP A 83 -13.42 10.04 8.52
N ILE A 84 -13.26 9.39 9.66
CA ILE A 84 -13.71 9.89 10.97
C ILE A 84 -12.59 10.52 11.81
N GLY A 85 -11.42 10.74 11.22
CA GLY A 85 -10.28 11.39 11.88
C GLY A 85 -9.43 10.47 12.76
N MET A 86 -9.59 9.16 12.65
CA MET A 86 -8.77 8.17 13.34
C MET A 86 -7.57 7.72 12.50
N ASN A 87 -6.54 7.25 13.16
CA ASN A 87 -5.37 6.67 12.48
C ASN A 87 -5.66 5.24 12.02
N PRO A 88 -4.96 4.78 10.95
CA PRO A 88 -4.99 3.38 10.58
C PRO A 88 -4.58 2.44 11.72
N ALA A 89 -5.15 1.25 11.74
CA ALA A 89 -4.93 0.27 12.81
C ALA A 89 -3.44 -0.09 13.00
N CYS A 90 -2.68 -0.20 11.90
CA CYS A 90 -1.24 -0.50 11.97
C CYS A 90 -0.44 0.62 12.65
N VAL A 91 -0.83 1.86 12.44
CA VAL A 91 -0.21 3.02 13.12
C VAL A 91 -0.48 2.97 14.62
N ASN A 92 -1.73 2.71 15.01
CA ASN A 92 -2.10 2.59 16.41
C ASN A 92 -1.46 1.38 17.09
N ALA A 93 -1.28 0.29 16.38
CA ALA A 93 -0.71 -0.95 16.92
C ALA A 93 0.81 -0.92 17.06
N CYS A 94 1.50 -0.02 16.38
CA CYS A 94 2.97 0.04 16.42
C CYS A 94 3.47 0.59 17.75
N PRO A 95 4.11 -0.23 18.61
CA PRO A 95 4.48 0.22 19.97
C PRO A 95 5.67 1.18 19.98
N VAL A 96 6.44 1.22 18.89
CA VAL A 96 7.66 2.05 18.79
C VAL A 96 7.48 3.26 17.88
N GLY A 97 6.27 3.50 17.36
CA GLY A 97 5.99 4.63 16.48
C GLY A 97 6.73 4.57 15.13
N ALA A 98 7.03 3.36 14.64
CA ALA A 98 7.73 3.19 13.37
C ALA A 98 6.83 3.49 12.16
N LEU A 99 5.52 3.43 12.34
CA LEU A 99 4.53 3.70 11.32
C LEU A 99 3.78 4.99 11.62
N SER A 100 3.61 5.81 10.61
CA SER A 100 2.81 7.03 10.71
C SER A 100 2.06 7.26 9.41
N ILE A 101 1.01 8.07 9.48
CA ILE A 101 0.30 8.54 8.30
C ILE A 101 0.76 9.97 8.01
N ILE A 102 0.99 10.26 6.74
CA ILE A 102 1.40 11.58 6.27
C ILE A 102 0.47 12.00 5.14
N ASP A 103 -0.01 13.22 5.21
CA ASP A 103 -0.71 13.85 4.11
C ASP A 103 0.33 14.47 3.18
N LEU A 104 0.43 13.96 1.95
CA LEU A 104 1.41 14.43 0.97
C LEU A 104 1.08 15.81 0.41
N ASP A 105 -0.17 16.24 0.52
CA ASP A 105 -0.62 17.57 0.12
C ASP A 105 -0.47 18.60 1.25
N ALA A 106 -0.24 18.14 2.48
CA ALA A 106 0.05 19.01 3.61
C ALA A 106 1.50 19.55 3.52
N ASP A 107 1.70 20.73 4.05
CA ASP A 107 2.88 21.55 3.81
C ASP A 107 4.21 21.03 4.38
N THR A 108 4.21 19.94 5.15
CA THR A 108 5.42 19.53 5.86
C THR A 108 5.60 18.02 5.85
N VAL A 109 6.43 17.54 4.93
CA VAL A 109 6.98 16.20 5.01
C VAL A 109 8.18 16.27 5.97
N PRO A 110 8.23 15.46 7.05
CA PRO A 110 9.37 15.45 7.96
C PRO A 110 10.68 15.12 7.24
N ASP A 111 11.78 15.75 7.65
CA ASP A 111 13.11 15.57 7.03
C ASP A 111 13.61 14.11 7.05
N ASN A 112 13.11 13.31 7.97
CA ASN A 112 13.45 11.88 8.06
C ASN A 112 12.59 10.97 7.17
N VAL A 113 11.72 11.54 6.36
CA VAL A 113 10.89 10.78 5.40
C VAL A 113 11.53 10.83 4.02
N VAL A 114 11.78 9.64 3.48
CA VAL A 114 12.32 9.45 2.14
C VAL A 114 11.28 8.69 1.32
N GLN A 115 10.86 9.28 0.20
CA GLN A 115 9.85 8.67 -0.67
C GLN A 115 10.38 7.40 -1.36
N TYR A 116 11.64 7.42 -1.77
CA TYR A 116 12.28 6.29 -2.46
C TYR A 116 13.58 5.91 -1.77
N PRO A 117 13.51 5.16 -0.66
CA PRO A 117 14.72 4.77 0.04
C PRO A 117 15.57 3.80 -0.80
N PRO A 118 16.89 3.76 -0.59
CA PRO A 118 17.77 2.84 -1.31
C PRO A 118 17.29 1.39 -1.19
N GLY A 119 17.23 0.68 -2.32
CA GLY A 119 16.75 -0.70 -2.37
C GLY A 119 15.24 -0.87 -2.40
N PHE A 120 14.48 0.20 -2.32
CA PHE A 120 13.02 0.13 -2.46
C PHE A 120 12.64 -0.15 -3.93
N PRO A 121 11.74 -1.11 -4.17
CA PRO A 121 11.32 -1.47 -5.53
C PRO A 121 10.40 -0.40 -6.11
N HIS A 122 10.99 0.67 -6.60
CA HIS A 122 10.25 1.78 -7.19
C HIS A 122 9.94 1.51 -8.66
N MET A 123 8.68 1.61 -8.99
CA MET A 123 8.17 1.51 -10.37
C MET A 123 7.62 2.86 -10.80
N PRO A 124 8.41 3.68 -11.52
CA PRO A 124 8.02 5.05 -11.87
C PRO A 124 6.67 5.16 -12.61
N GLN A 125 6.37 4.16 -13.43
CA GLN A 125 5.11 4.12 -14.17
C GLN A 125 3.86 3.96 -13.28
N LEU A 126 4.02 3.47 -12.05
CA LEU A 126 2.92 3.34 -11.09
C LEU A 126 2.86 4.50 -10.10
N ASN A 127 3.98 5.19 -9.93
CA ASN A 127 4.16 6.26 -8.95
C ASN A 127 3.62 5.85 -7.55
N PRO A 128 4.26 4.82 -6.94
CA PRO A 128 3.81 4.31 -5.65
C PRO A 128 4.01 5.31 -4.51
#